data_f3b66c881fb5263104d12ae58b88e90b
#
_entry.id   f3b66c881fb5263104d12ae58b88e90b
#
_cell.length_a   1.000
_cell.length_b   1.000
_cell.length_c   1.000
_cell.angle_alpha   90.00
_cell.angle_beta   90.00
_cell.angle_gamma   90.00
#
_symmetry.space_group_name_H-M   'P 1'
#
loop_
_entity.id
_entity.type
_entity.pdbx_description
1 polymer ?
#
loop_
_entity_poly.entity_id
_entity_poly.type
_entity_poly.pdbx_seq_one_letter_code
_entity_poly.pdbx_strand_id
1 'polypeptide(L)'
;DRLAASYAYTGLERLAGARAVFPDAPAMVASGSLIDEGMHAAVALLDQHSEITAIIAQSDLLAIGAIQAAEERGLTVPGDLSVVGFDGARVDGLTTRTLTTVVQPIAEKGRAAARLALGALADARDGELRDQLFTSILRVGDTTGPPRES
;
A
#
# COMPACT_ATOMS: atom_id res chain seq x y z
N ASP A 1 -6.75 -0.90 -21.72
CA ASP A 1 -5.71 0.13 -21.61
C ASP A 1 -4.53 -0.44 -20.81
N ARG A 2 -3.29 -0.38 -21.38
CA ARG A 2 -2.07 -0.98 -20.78
C ARG A 2 -1.70 -0.37 -19.42
N LEU A 3 -2.01 0.90 -19.20
CA LEU A 3 -1.77 1.58 -17.92
C LEU A 3 -2.71 1.04 -16.81
N ALA A 4 -4.00 0.93 -17.09
CA ALA A 4 -4.95 0.37 -16.16
C ALA A 4 -4.62 -1.09 -15.81
N ALA A 5 -4.18 -1.90 -16.79
CA ALA A 5 -3.72 -3.27 -16.56
C ALA A 5 -2.45 -3.35 -15.69
N SER A 6 -1.52 -2.38 -15.81
CA SER A 6 -0.30 -2.33 -15.00
C SER A 6 -0.60 -2.01 -13.53
N TYR A 7 -1.50 -1.07 -13.25
CA TYR A 7 -1.95 -0.79 -11.89
C TYR A 7 -2.70 -1.98 -11.26
N ALA A 8 -3.58 -2.62 -12.03
CA ALA A 8 -4.29 -3.81 -11.60
C ALA A 8 -3.32 -4.97 -11.25
N TYR A 9 -2.27 -5.17 -12.07
CA TYR A 9 -1.28 -6.22 -11.83
C TYR A 9 -0.55 -6.03 -10.49
N THR A 10 -0.02 -4.83 -10.21
CA THR A 10 0.69 -4.56 -8.95
C THR A 10 -0.22 -4.75 -7.73
N GLY A 11 -1.49 -4.34 -7.81
CA GLY A 11 -2.47 -4.55 -6.76
C GLY A 11 -2.77 -6.03 -6.52
N LEU A 12 -2.89 -6.82 -7.59
CA LEU A 12 -3.15 -8.26 -7.50
C LEU A 12 -1.97 -9.02 -6.86
N GLU A 13 -0.72 -8.68 -7.21
CA GLU A 13 0.46 -9.30 -6.61
C GLU A 13 0.58 -8.99 -5.11
N ARG A 14 0.31 -7.75 -4.70
CA ARG A 14 0.29 -7.36 -3.28
C ARG A 14 -0.83 -8.07 -2.52
N LEU A 15 -2.02 -8.18 -3.12
CA LEU A 15 -3.14 -8.92 -2.55
C LEU A 15 -2.80 -10.41 -2.43
N ALA A 16 -2.17 -11.01 -3.44
CA ALA A 16 -1.74 -12.40 -3.39
C ALA A 16 -0.74 -12.63 -2.25
N GLY A 17 0.21 -11.71 -2.04
CA GLY A 17 1.13 -11.75 -0.92
C GLY A 17 0.42 -11.68 0.45
N ALA A 18 -0.54 -10.78 0.60
CA ALA A 18 -1.34 -10.69 1.83
C ALA A 18 -2.15 -11.97 2.08
N ARG A 19 -2.80 -12.52 1.05
CA ARG A 19 -3.59 -13.75 1.14
C ARG A 19 -2.75 -15.01 1.37
N ALA A 20 -1.48 -15.01 1.04
CA ALA A 20 -0.59 -16.11 1.39
C ALA A 20 -0.42 -16.28 2.92
N VAL A 21 -0.64 -15.21 3.69
CA VAL A 21 -0.57 -15.20 5.16
C VAL A 21 -1.99 -15.21 5.78
N PHE A 22 -2.92 -14.49 5.18
CA PHE A 22 -4.31 -14.31 5.62
C PHE A 22 -5.27 -14.71 4.50
N PRO A 23 -5.49 -16.02 4.24
CA PRO A 23 -6.23 -16.49 3.06
C PRO A 23 -7.68 -16.01 3.03
N ASP A 24 -8.31 -15.88 4.18
CA ASP A 24 -9.73 -15.51 4.34
C ASP A 24 -9.94 -14.01 4.57
N ALA A 25 -8.87 -13.20 4.53
CA ALA A 25 -9.01 -11.76 4.75
C ALA A 25 -9.91 -11.12 3.68
N PRO A 26 -10.94 -10.36 4.09
CA PRO A 26 -11.78 -9.64 3.15
C PRO A 26 -10.95 -8.58 2.41
N ALA A 27 -11.33 -8.29 1.18
CA ALA A 27 -10.65 -7.28 0.37
C ALA A 27 -11.67 -6.37 -0.31
N MET A 28 -11.38 -5.07 -0.30
CA MET A 28 -12.17 -4.04 -0.99
C MET A 28 -11.31 -3.38 -2.06
N VAL A 29 -11.88 -3.18 -3.24
CA VAL A 29 -11.21 -2.47 -4.33
C VAL A 29 -11.57 -0.99 -4.24
N ALA A 30 -10.57 -0.13 -4.03
CA ALA A 30 -10.75 1.31 -4.12
C ALA A 30 -10.93 1.75 -5.58
N SER A 31 -11.72 2.80 -5.82
CA SER A 31 -11.97 3.34 -7.17
C SER A 31 -10.76 4.08 -7.76
N GLY A 32 -9.77 4.40 -6.94
CA GLY A 32 -8.53 5.08 -7.28
C GLY A 32 -7.46 4.87 -6.22
N SER A 33 -6.47 5.75 -6.17
CA SER A 33 -5.28 5.64 -5.31
C SER A 33 -5.05 6.84 -4.39
N LEU A 34 -6.01 7.74 -4.30
CA LEU A 34 -5.95 8.94 -3.45
C LEU A 34 -6.59 8.68 -2.08
N ILE A 35 -6.53 9.67 -1.20
CA ILE A 35 -7.02 9.58 0.18
C ILE A 35 -8.52 9.34 0.21
N ASP A 36 -9.30 10.08 -0.57
CA ASP A 36 -10.76 9.96 -0.59
C ASP A 36 -11.24 8.57 -1.05
N GLU A 37 -10.56 7.98 -2.06
CA GLU A 37 -10.89 6.63 -2.51
C GLU A 37 -10.51 5.57 -1.46
N GLY A 38 -9.42 5.80 -0.73
CA GLY A 38 -9.02 4.98 0.41
C GLY A 38 -10.04 5.03 1.53
N MET A 39 -10.53 6.24 1.84
CA MET A 39 -11.55 6.47 2.84
C MET A 39 -12.87 5.75 2.47
N HIS A 40 -13.38 5.95 1.25
CA HIS A 40 -14.59 5.28 0.80
C HIS A 40 -14.48 3.75 0.81
N ALA A 41 -13.35 3.21 0.38
CA ALA A 41 -13.10 1.77 0.41
C ALA A 41 -13.04 1.22 1.84
N ALA A 42 -12.40 1.94 2.76
CA ALA A 42 -12.32 1.55 4.17
C ALA A 42 -13.69 1.63 4.86
N VAL A 43 -14.48 2.66 4.56
CA VAL A 43 -15.88 2.78 5.00
C VAL A 43 -16.67 1.53 4.61
N ALA A 44 -16.63 1.15 3.32
CA ALA A 44 -17.37 0.00 2.82
C ALA A 44 -16.85 -1.33 3.42
N LEU A 45 -15.54 -1.44 3.64
CA LEU A 45 -14.94 -2.62 4.26
C LEU A 45 -15.38 -2.77 5.71
N LEU A 46 -15.33 -1.69 6.51
CA LEU A 46 -15.72 -1.67 7.92
C LEU A 46 -17.23 -1.89 8.11
N ASP A 47 -18.06 -1.44 7.16
CA ASP A 47 -19.52 -1.66 7.19
C ASP A 47 -19.88 -3.13 6.94
N GLN A 48 -19.11 -3.83 6.10
CA GLN A 48 -19.34 -5.24 5.77
C GLN A 48 -18.67 -6.20 6.75
N HIS A 49 -17.60 -5.75 7.42
CA HIS A 49 -16.72 -6.56 8.26
C HIS A 49 -16.32 -5.79 9.52
N SER A 50 -17.26 -5.60 10.43
CA SER A 50 -17.05 -4.83 11.67
C SER A 50 -16.08 -5.52 12.66
N GLU A 51 -15.80 -6.79 12.44
CA GLU A 51 -14.90 -7.62 13.25
C GLU A 51 -13.42 -7.39 12.94
N ILE A 52 -13.07 -6.78 11.81
CA ILE A 52 -11.66 -6.61 11.44
C ILE A 52 -10.95 -5.66 12.41
N THR A 53 -9.70 -5.97 12.70
CA THR A 53 -8.82 -5.21 13.60
C THR A 53 -7.60 -4.65 12.90
N ALA A 54 -7.44 -4.94 11.59
CA ALA A 54 -6.33 -4.40 10.80
C ALA A 54 -6.71 -4.23 9.32
N ILE A 55 -6.15 -3.19 8.69
CA ILE A 55 -6.23 -2.93 7.25
C ILE A 55 -4.81 -2.85 6.68
N ILE A 56 -4.55 -3.63 5.63
CA ILE A 56 -3.37 -3.50 4.78
C ILE A 56 -3.77 -2.72 3.53
N ALA A 57 -3.38 -1.46 3.47
CA ALA A 57 -3.65 -0.60 2.33
C ALA A 57 -2.55 -0.75 1.26
N GLN A 58 -2.95 -0.69 0.00
CA GLN A 58 -2.06 -0.89 -1.15
C GLN A 58 -1.14 0.32 -1.45
N SER A 59 -1.36 1.46 -0.77
CA SER A 59 -0.48 2.62 -0.80
C SER A 59 -0.62 3.44 0.49
N ASP A 60 0.31 4.35 0.74
CA ASP A 60 0.27 5.23 1.91
C ASP A 60 -0.90 6.23 1.86
N LEU A 61 -1.30 6.68 0.68
CA LEU A 61 -2.46 7.57 0.55
C LEU A 61 -3.77 6.84 0.87
N LEU A 62 -3.93 5.61 0.40
CA LEU A 62 -5.07 4.77 0.76
C LEU A 62 -5.08 4.46 2.27
N ALA A 63 -3.90 4.26 2.88
CA ALA A 63 -3.79 4.06 4.33
C ALA A 63 -4.26 5.29 5.13
N ILE A 64 -3.90 6.50 4.68
CA ILE A 64 -4.38 7.75 5.32
C ILE A 64 -5.90 7.83 5.23
N GLY A 65 -6.48 7.52 4.07
CA GLY A 65 -7.94 7.47 3.91
C GLY A 65 -8.59 6.45 4.86
N ALA A 66 -7.97 5.28 5.03
CA ALA A 66 -8.46 4.27 5.97
C ALA A 66 -8.38 4.75 7.44
N ILE A 67 -7.34 5.48 7.81
CA ILE A 67 -7.22 6.10 9.15
C ILE A 67 -8.34 7.12 9.36
N GLN A 68 -8.58 8.00 8.39
CA GLN A 68 -9.66 9.00 8.47
C GLN A 68 -11.04 8.32 8.60
N ALA A 69 -11.30 7.27 7.82
CA ALA A 69 -12.54 6.51 7.91
C ALA A 69 -12.75 5.86 9.29
N ALA A 70 -11.67 5.35 9.91
CA ALA A 70 -11.72 4.80 11.25
C ALA A 70 -12.02 5.89 12.29
N GLU A 71 -11.32 7.02 12.23
CA GLU A 71 -11.48 8.15 13.16
C GLU A 71 -12.88 8.77 13.06
N GLU A 72 -13.46 8.91 11.87
CA GLU A 72 -14.84 9.37 11.67
C GLU A 72 -15.89 8.42 12.28
N ARG A 73 -15.55 7.14 12.43
CA ARG A 73 -16.38 6.15 13.11
C ARG A 73 -16.15 6.08 14.63
N GLY A 74 -15.26 6.93 15.15
CA GLY A 74 -14.87 6.92 16.55
C GLY A 74 -13.95 5.75 16.93
N LEU A 75 -13.38 5.04 15.93
CA LEU A 75 -12.37 4.02 16.17
C LEU A 75 -11.00 4.66 16.38
N THR A 76 -10.27 4.16 17.37
CA THR A 76 -8.89 4.60 17.62
C THR A 76 -7.90 3.81 16.77
N VAL A 77 -6.93 4.52 16.17
CA VAL A 77 -5.78 3.89 15.51
C VAL A 77 -4.56 4.11 16.39
N PRO A 78 -3.82 3.10 16.83
CA PRO A 78 -3.97 1.67 16.49
C PRO A 78 -4.88 0.86 17.44
N GLY A 79 -5.50 1.47 18.46
CA GLY A 79 -6.18 0.77 19.54
C GLY A 79 -7.30 -0.18 19.07
N ASP A 80 -8.19 0.31 18.21
CA ASP A 80 -9.29 -0.48 17.66
C ASP A 80 -8.98 -1.04 16.27
N LEU A 81 -8.18 -0.32 15.48
CA LEU A 81 -7.83 -0.69 14.12
C LEU A 81 -6.37 -0.36 13.83
N SER A 82 -5.59 -1.36 13.47
CA SER A 82 -4.25 -1.19 12.92
C SER A 82 -4.30 -0.87 11.43
N VAL A 83 -3.47 0.06 10.95
CA VAL A 83 -3.39 0.39 9.52
C VAL A 83 -1.94 0.36 9.05
N VAL A 84 -1.70 -0.37 7.97
CA VAL A 84 -0.39 -0.47 7.30
C VAL A 84 -0.52 0.06 5.87
N GLY A 85 0.43 0.91 5.47
CA GLY A 85 0.55 1.41 4.12
C GLY A 85 1.62 0.69 3.29
N PHE A 86 1.84 1.21 2.10
CA PHE A 86 2.86 0.75 1.17
C PHE A 86 3.38 1.96 0.39
N ASP A 87 4.65 1.99 0.05
CA ASP A 87 5.50 2.90 -0.72
C ASP A 87 6.53 3.62 0.12
N GLY A 88 6.27 3.97 1.38
CA GLY A 88 7.13 4.81 2.21
C GLY A 88 7.11 6.27 1.76
N ALA A 89 5.98 6.73 1.24
CA ALA A 89 5.79 8.09 0.76
C ALA A 89 5.96 9.13 1.89
N ARG A 90 6.29 10.37 1.51
CA ARG A 90 6.21 11.51 2.42
C ARG A 90 4.75 11.93 2.53
N VAL A 91 4.20 11.75 3.71
CA VAL A 91 2.81 12.08 4.02
C VAL A 91 2.71 13.17 5.11
N ASP A 92 3.79 13.93 5.26
CA ASP A 92 3.89 15.01 6.24
C ASP A 92 2.77 16.04 6.01
N GLY A 93 2.01 16.35 7.06
CA GLY A 93 0.87 17.25 7.01
C GLY A 93 -0.44 16.65 6.51
N LEU A 94 -0.44 15.41 6.01
CA LEU A 94 -1.67 14.68 5.63
C LEU A 94 -2.24 13.85 6.79
N THR A 95 -1.42 13.55 7.77
CA THR A 95 -1.80 12.88 9.03
C THR A 95 -0.89 13.37 10.15
N THR A 96 -1.39 13.30 11.38
CA THR A 96 -0.60 13.58 12.61
C THR A 96 0.15 12.35 13.10
N ARG A 97 -0.05 11.20 12.46
CA ARG A 97 0.53 9.91 12.86
C ARG A 97 1.76 9.56 12.02
N THR A 98 2.64 8.77 12.60
CA THR A 98 3.73 8.13 11.86
C THR A 98 3.25 6.82 11.29
N LEU A 99 3.04 6.78 9.97
CA LEU A 99 2.47 5.61 9.30
C LEU A 99 3.44 4.41 9.33
N THR A 100 2.94 3.26 9.78
CA THR A 100 3.59 1.97 9.52
C THR A 100 3.43 1.63 8.05
N THR A 101 4.53 1.43 7.33
CA THR A 101 4.50 1.23 5.88
C THR A 101 5.67 0.40 5.37
N VAL A 102 5.47 -0.27 4.25
CA VAL A 102 6.53 -0.94 3.50
C VAL A 102 7.22 0.08 2.60
N VAL A 103 8.44 0.45 2.95
CA VAL A 103 9.24 1.44 2.22
C VAL A 103 9.89 0.80 1.00
N GLN A 104 9.61 1.34 -0.17
CA GLN A 104 10.27 0.95 -1.42
C GLN A 104 11.54 1.79 -1.67
N PRO A 105 12.62 1.22 -2.23
CA PRO A 105 13.81 1.96 -2.61
C PRO A 105 13.59 2.71 -3.93
N ILE A 106 12.67 3.68 -3.95
CA ILE A 106 12.17 4.36 -5.15
C ILE A 106 13.30 5.04 -5.93
N ALA A 107 14.25 5.69 -5.23
CA ALA A 107 15.38 6.34 -5.87
C ALA A 107 16.32 5.34 -6.57
N GLU A 108 16.53 4.16 -5.99
CA GLU A 108 17.34 3.09 -6.59
C GLU A 108 16.63 2.50 -7.81
N LYS A 109 15.34 2.22 -7.69
CA LYS A 109 14.49 1.74 -8.78
C LYS A 109 14.50 2.73 -9.95
N GLY A 110 14.35 4.03 -9.68
CA GLY A 110 14.40 5.08 -10.70
C GLY A 110 15.76 5.15 -11.39
N ARG A 111 16.87 5.09 -10.63
CA ARG A 111 18.22 5.06 -11.21
C ARG A 111 18.47 3.81 -12.06
N ALA A 112 18.00 2.66 -11.62
CA ALA A 112 18.11 1.42 -12.36
C ALA A 112 17.31 1.46 -13.66
N ALA A 113 16.07 1.93 -13.63
CA ALA A 113 15.24 2.11 -14.81
C ALA A 113 15.88 3.06 -15.83
N ALA A 114 16.44 4.18 -15.37
CA ALA A 114 17.13 5.12 -16.24
C ALA A 114 18.38 4.49 -16.91
N ARG A 115 19.19 3.71 -16.17
CA ARG A 115 20.34 3.00 -16.73
C ARG A 115 19.93 1.97 -17.78
N LEU A 116 18.87 1.19 -17.50
CA LEU A 116 18.34 0.21 -18.45
C LEU A 116 17.84 0.89 -19.73
N ALA A 117 17.11 2.00 -19.60
CA ALA A 117 16.64 2.76 -20.76
C ALA A 117 17.78 3.32 -21.60
N LEU A 118 18.80 3.90 -20.97
CA LEU A 118 20.00 4.41 -21.68
C LEU A 118 20.81 3.31 -22.33
N GLY A 119 20.98 2.16 -21.65
CA GLY A 119 21.64 0.99 -22.21
C GLY A 119 20.91 0.45 -23.44
N ALA A 120 19.59 0.32 -23.39
CA ALA A 120 18.78 -0.12 -24.52
C ALA A 120 18.84 0.84 -25.74
N LEU A 121 19.06 2.14 -25.50
CA LEU A 121 19.27 3.13 -26.57
C LEU A 121 20.67 3.04 -27.19
N ALA A 122 21.69 2.67 -26.40
CA ALA A 122 23.07 2.54 -26.85
C ALA A 122 23.32 1.23 -27.61
N ASP A 123 22.75 0.11 -27.12
CA ASP A 123 22.92 -1.24 -27.65
C ASP A 123 21.61 -1.72 -28.29
N ALA A 124 21.23 -1.14 -29.44
CA ALA A 124 19.99 -1.51 -30.14
C ALA A 124 19.96 -2.98 -30.67
N ARG A 125 20.94 -3.82 -30.35
CA ARG A 125 21.09 -5.17 -30.91
C ARG A 125 21.02 -6.34 -29.94
N ASP A 126 21.15 -6.14 -28.61
CA ASP A 126 21.15 -7.24 -27.62
C ASP A 126 20.55 -6.80 -26.27
N GLY A 127 19.37 -6.20 -26.29
CA GLY A 127 18.66 -5.81 -25.07
C GLY A 127 18.03 -7.01 -24.37
N GLU A 128 18.80 -7.87 -23.71
CA GLU A 128 18.25 -8.70 -22.63
C GLU A 128 17.70 -7.79 -21.56
N LEU A 129 16.36 -7.72 -21.47
CA LEU A 129 15.65 -7.14 -20.33
C LEU A 129 16.05 -7.95 -19.10
N ARG A 130 16.96 -7.40 -18.29
CA ARG A 130 17.36 -8.04 -17.03
C ARG A 130 16.42 -7.58 -15.94
N ASP A 131 15.68 -8.53 -15.38
CA ASP A 131 14.89 -8.28 -14.17
C ASP A 131 15.82 -7.86 -13.02
N GLN A 132 15.47 -6.77 -12.35
CA GLN A 132 16.17 -6.30 -11.17
C GLN A 132 15.23 -6.38 -9.97
N LEU A 133 15.65 -7.09 -8.93
CA LEU A 133 14.95 -7.21 -7.67
C LEU A 133 15.48 -6.18 -6.68
N PHE A 134 14.57 -5.53 -5.97
CA PHE A 134 14.86 -4.56 -4.93
C PHE A 134 14.21 -4.98 -3.62
N THR A 135 14.96 -4.90 -2.53
CA THR A 135 14.42 -5.20 -1.20
C THR A 135 13.67 -4.00 -0.66
N SER A 136 12.42 -4.21 -0.26
CA SER A 136 11.65 -3.25 0.52
C SER A 136 11.82 -3.54 2.01
N ILE A 137 11.67 -2.52 2.86
CA ILE A 137 11.79 -2.64 4.32
C ILE A 137 10.51 -2.18 5.01
N LEU A 138 10.13 -2.84 6.09
CA LEU A 138 9.03 -2.38 6.94
C LEU A 138 9.54 -1.25 7.85
N ARG A 139 8.91 -0.09 7.77
CA ARG A 139 9.07 1.00 8.73
C ARG A 139 7.87 0.98 9.68
N VAL A 140 8.13 0.65 10.93
CA VAL A 140 7.11 0.65 11.97
C VAL A 140 6.91 2.09 12.46
N GLY A 141 5.67 2.53 12.47
CA GLY A 141 5.20 3.80 13.03
C GLY A 141 4.26 3.56 14.22
N ASP A 142 3.32 4.47 14.41
CA ASP A 142 2.35 4.45 15.51
C ASP A 142 0.93 4.04 15.06
N THR A 143 0.77 3.57 13.80
CA THR A 143 -0.54 3.17 13.26
C THR A 143 -0.82 1.67 13.38
N THR A 144 0.06 0.92 14.04
CA THR A 144 -0.13 -0.53 14.29
C THR A 144 0.12 -0.87 15.75
N GLY A 145 -0.66 -1.80 16.28
CA GLY A 145 -0.59 -2.29 17.66
C GLY A 145 -1.19 -3.70 17.79
N PRO A 146 -1.23 -4.25 19.00
CA PRO A 146 -1.94 -5.49 19.26
C PRO A 146 -3.41 -5.38 18.86
N PRO A 147 -4.06 -6.47 18.42
CA PRO A 147 -5.49 -6.47 18.14
C PRO A 147 -6.27 -6.17 19.44
N ARG A 148 -7.40 -5.48 19.29
CA ARG A 148 -8.31 -5.31 20.44
C ARG A 148 -8.79 -6.66 20.95
N GLU A 149 -8.94 -6.78 22.25
CA GLU A 149 -9.59 -7.96 22.86
C GLU A 149 -11.07 -7.97 22.45
N SER A 150 -11.57 -9.13 22.06
CA SER A 150 -12.96 -9.35 21.64
C SER A 150 -13.91 -9.48 22.83
#